data_8c28a195bfd05c6ad1f831f7cbe8bea6
#
_entry.id   8c28a195bfd05c6ad1f831f7cbe8bea6
#
_cell.length_a   1.000
_cell.length_b   1.000
_cell.length_c   1.000
_cell.angle_alpha   90.00
_cell.angle_beta   90.00
_cell.angle_gamma   90.00
#
_symmetry.space_group_name_H-M   'P 1'
#
loop_
_entity.id
_entity.type
_entity.pdbx_description
1 polymer ?
#
loop_
_entity_poly.entity_id
_entity_poly.type
_entity_poly.pdbx_seq_one_letter_code
_entity_poly.pdbx_strand_id
1 'polypeptide(L)'
;MNYIGTQLIFKLKCDHVGLENAISGEDLADFLDLGSTRLVRSLVEELRQDHIPILSLSGLGYWWTDGNPEDENHCVKQLRDMGRKFFRDAEYVEKGLLELAGDPKMF
;
A
#
# COMPACT_ATOMS: atom_id res chain seq x y z
N MET A 1 -5.88 10.08 14.71
CA MET A 1 -5.28 10.46 13.41
C MET A 1 -4.38 11.67 13.62
N ASN A 2 -3.17 11.64 13.09
CA ASN A 2 -2.26 12.78 13.24
C ASN A 2 -2.55 13.87 12.19
N TYR A 3 -1.92 15.03 12.38
CA TYR A 3 -2.09 16.19 11.50
C TYR A 3 -1.72 15.88 10.03
N ILE A 4 -0.64 15.13 9.82
CA ILE A 4 -0.16 14.79 8.48
C ILE A 4 -1.16 13.86 7.77
N GLY A 5 -1.74 12.91 8.50
CA GLY A 5 -2.80 12.04 7.96
C GLY A 5 -4.02 12.83 7.51
N THR A 6 -4.44 13.80 8.30
CA THR A 6 -5.54 14.69 7.94
C THR A 6 -5.23 15.50 6.69
N GLN A 7 -4.02 16.01 6.56
CA GLN A 7 -3.58 16.74 5.36
C GLN A 7 -3.60 15.84 4.11
N LEU A 8 -3.14 14.60 4.24
CA LEU A 8 -3.15 13.64 3.13
C LEU A 8 -4.58 13.40 2.64
N ILE A 9 -5.49 13.09 3.55
CA ILE A 9 -6.90 12.83 3.21
C ILE A 9 -7.51 14.05 2.53
N PHE A 10 -7.30 15.23 3.08
CA PHE A 10 -7.83 16.48 2.54
C PHE A 10 -7.31 16.73 1.12
N LYS A 11 -6.00 16.54 0.91
CA LYS A 11 -5.37 16.69 -0.40
C LYS A 11 -6.00 15.77 -1.45
N LEU A 12 -6.18 14.49 -1.11
CA LEU A 12 -6.79 13.53 -2.03
C LEU A 12 -8.25 13.88 -2.33
N LYS A 13 -9.02 14.25 -1.33
CA LYS A 13 -10.42 14.61 -1.52
C LYS A 13 -10.63 15.88 -2.35
N CYS A 14 -9.70 16.83 -2.26
CA CYS A 14 -9.83 18.09 -2.98
C CYS A 14 -9.30 18.01 -4.41
N ASP A 15 -8.16 17.37 -4.62
CA ASP A 15 -7.42 17.48 -5.89
C ASP A 15 -7.26 16.16 -6.63
N HIS A 16 -7.49 15.03 -5.98
CA HIS A 16 -7.16 13.71 -6.54
C HIS A 16 -8.32 12.72 -6.40
N VAL A 17 -9.49 13.15 -6.84
CA VAL A 17 -10.67 12.28 -6.93
C VAL A 17 -10.67 11.58 -8.27
N GLY A 18 -10.74 10.24 -8.23
CA GLY A 18 -10.68 9.40 -9.42
C GLY A 18 -9.27 9.05 -9.84
N LEU A 19 -9.13 7.91 -10.51
CA LEU A 19 -7.85 7.38 -10.97
C LEU A 19 -7.11 8.34 -11.90
N GLU A 20 -7.82 9.02 -12.80
CA GLU A 20 -7.23 9.99 -13.74
C GLU A 20 -6.55 11.17 -13.05
N ASN A 21 -6.91 11.43 -11.80
CA ASN A 21 -6.34 12.52 -11.00
C ASN A 21 -5.38 12.01 -9.91
N ALA A 22 -4.94 10.75 -9.99
CA ALA A 22 -4.05 10.16 -9.00
C ALA A 22 -2.76 10.97 -8.86
N ILE A 23 -2.26 11.06 -7.64
CA ILE A 23 -0.99 11.72 -7.31
C ILE A 23 0.07 10.67 -7.03
N SER A 24 1.27 10.86 -7.58
CA SER A 24 2.40 9.95 -7.32
C SER A 24 2.83 9.99 -5.85
N GLY A 25 3.45 8.92 -5.39
CA GLY A 25 4.03 8.90 -4.04
C GLY A 25 5.07 9.98 -3.83
N GLU A 26 5.87 10.29 -4.86
CA GLU A 26 6.89 11.35 -4.80
C GLU A 26 6.27 12.73 -4.63
N ASP A 27 5.25 13.06 -5.43
CA ASP A 27 4.57 14.34 -5.33
C ASP A 27 3.83 14.49 -4.01
N LEU A 28 3.23 13.39 -3.54
CA LEU A 28 2.56 13.39 -2.24
C LEU A 28 3.55 13.57 -1.09
N ALA A 29 4.72 12.94 -1.17
CA ALA A 29 5.80 13.14 -0.19
C ALA A 29 6.26 14.59 -0.16
N ASP A 30 6.42 15.21 -1.32
CA ASP A 30 6.80 16.62 -1.42
C ASP A 30 5.74 17.52 -0.81
N PHE A 31 4.48 17.29 -1.13
CA PHE A 31 3.37 18.06 -0.57
C PHE A 31 3.31 17.97 0.97
N LEU A 32 3.54 16.78 1.50
CA LEU A 32 3.48 16.53 2.95
C LEU A 32 4.80 16.82 3.66
N ASP A 33 5.84 17.20 2.94
CA ASP A 33 7.19 17.44 3.46
C ASP A 33 7.72 16.22 4.23
N LEU A 34 7.52 15.03 3.68
CA LEU A 34 7.94 13.78 4.32
C LEU A 34 9.32 13.28 3.91
N GLY A 35 9.88 13.79 2.83
CA GLY A 35 11.24 13.45 2.40
C GLY A 35 11.39 12.09 1.71
N SER A 36 10.41 11.19 1.78
CA SER A 36 10.49 9.90 1.08
C SER A 36 9.13 9.29 0.79
N THR A 37 9.07 8.50 -0.29
CA THR A 37 7.86 7.75 -0.66
C THR A 37 7.55 6.62 0.33
N ARG A 38 8.57 6.13 1.02
CA ARG A 38 8.41 5.11 2.06
C ARG A 38 7.55 5.62 3.20
N LEU A 39 7.77 6.87 3.62
CA LEU A 39 6.96 7.48 4.68
C LEU A 39 5.51 7.68 4.24
N VAL A 40 5.29 8.01 2.96
CA VAL A 40 3.93 8.08 2.40
C VAL A 40 3.25 6.72 2.49
N ARG A 41 3.93 5.64 2.11
CA ARG A 41 3.37 4.28 2.18
C ARG A 41 3.01 3.89 3.60
N SER A 42 3.88 4.18 4.56
CA SER A 42 3.62 3.91 5.97
C SER A 42 2.40 4.67 6.47
N LEU A 43 2.28 5.93 6.10
CA LEU A 43 1.13 6.77 6.48
C LEU A 43 -0.17 6.23 5.87
N VAL A 44 -0.14 5.83 4.59
CA VAL A 44 -1.30 5.26 3.92
C VAL A 44 -1.73 3.95 4.59
N GLU A 45 -0.79 3.07 4.94
CA GLU A 45 -1.08 1.83 5.66
C GLU A 45 -1.76 2.10 7.00
N GLU A 46 -1.25 3.07 7.74
CA GLU A 46 -1.81 3.49 9.02
C GLU A 46 -3.26 3.98 8.85
N LEU A 47 -3.51 4.82 7.87
CA LEU A 47 -4.85 5.34 7.58
C LEU A 47 -5.81 4.22 7.14
N ARG A 48 -5.33 3.26 6.35
CA ARG A 48 -6.13 2.10 5.94
C ARG A 48 -6.50 1.22 7.13
N GLN A 49 -5.64 1.10 8.13
CA GLN A 49 -5.97 0.39 9.37
C GLN A 49 -7.12 1.06 10.10
N ASP A 50 -7.28 2.36 9.95
CA ASP A 50 -8.41 3.13 10.49
C ASP A 50 -9.63 3.11 9.54
N HIS A 51 -9.62 2.22 8.55
CA HIS A 51 -10.69 2.04 7.55
C HIS A 51 -10.89 3.23 6.62
N ILE A 52 -9.84 4.04 6.41
CA ILE A 52 -9.88 5.14 5.45
C ILE A 52 -9.52 4.59 4.07
N PRO A 53 -10.43 4.67 3.08
CA PRO A 53 -10.27 3.97 1.80
C PRO A 53 -9.42 4.75 0.80
N ILE A 54 -8.13 4.86 1.07
CA ILE A 54 -7.17 5.45 0.13
C ILE A 54 -6.85 4.41 -0.93
N LEU A 55 -7.12 4.74 -2.18
CA LEU A 55 -6.87 3.85 -3.31
C LEU A 55 -5.48 4.08 -3.89
N SER A 56 -4.88 3.04 -4.44
CA SER A 56 -3.59 3.11 -5.11
C SER A 56 -3.42 1.97 -6.12
N LEU A 57 -2.64 2.24 -7.16
CA LEU A 57 -2.15 1.21 -8.09
C LEU A 57 -0.68 1.46 -8.36
N SER A 58 0.09 0.39 -8.52
CA SER A 58 1.53 0.49 -8.81
C SER A 58 1.76 1.30 -10.08
N GLY A 59 2.65 2.29 -10.00
CA GLY A 59 2.99 3.16 -11.12
C GLY A 59 2.01 4.30 -11.38
N LEU A 60 0.84 4.32 -10.74
CA LEU A 60 -0.18 5.34 -10.94
C LEU A 60 -0.33 6.29 -9.76
N GLY A 61 -0.05 5.83 -8.54
CA GLY A 61 -0.11 6.64 -7.35
C GLY A 61 -1.36 6.44 -6.50
N TYR A 62 -1.79 7.47 -5.82
CA TYR A 62 -2.86 7.45 -4.82
C TYR A 62 -4.01 8.36 -5.25
N TRP A 63 -5.25 7.95 -4.92
CA TRP A 63 -6.42 8.79 -5.22
C TRP A 63 -7.57 8.49 -4.24
N TRP A 64 -8.53 9.39 -4.21
CA TRP A 64 -9.81 9.19 -3.51
C TRP A 64 -10.84 8.70 -4.52
N THR A 65 -11.68 7.77 -4.12
CA THR A 65 -12.65 7.18 -5.05
C THR A 65 -13.64 8.21 -5.59
N ASP A 66 -13.95 8.10 -6.88
CA ASP A 66 -15.06 8.80 -7.52
C ASP A 66 -16.31 7.91 -7.65
N GLY A 67 -16.29 6.74 -7.01
CA GLY A 67 -17.36 5.75 -7.06
C GLY A 67 -17.24 4.74 -8.20
N ASN A 68 -16.14 4.77 -8.97
CA ASN A 68 -15.93 3.81 -10.06
C ASN A 68 -15.57 2.43 -9.50
N PRO A 69 -16.47 1.42 -9.61
CA PRO A 69 -16.24 0.11 -9.00
C PRO A 69 -15.08 -0.65 -9.65
N GLU A 70 -14.79 -0.44 -10.92
CA GLU A 70 -13.66 -1.10 -11.57
C GLU A 70 -12.34 -0.67 -10.97
N ASP A 71 -12.16 0.62 -10.75
CA ASP A 71 -10.94 1.16 -10.15
C ASP A 71 -10.78 0.72 -8.70
N GLU A 72 -11.88 0.71 -7.94
CA GLU A 72 -11.88 0.22 -6.57
C GLU A 72 -11.50 -1.26 -6.50
N ASN A 73 -12.09 -2.07 -7.38
CA ASN A 73 -11.81 -3.51 -7.44
C ASN A 73 -10.37 -3.81 -7.87
N HIS A 74 -9.81 -3.04 -8.80
CA HIS A 74 -8.42 -3.17 -9.21
C HIS A 74 -7.47 -2.94 -8.04
N CYS A 75 -7.71 -1.91 -7.25
CA CYS A 75 -6.90 -1.62 -6.06
C CYS A 75 -6.98 -2.77 -5.05
N VAL A 76 -8.19 -3.21 -4.71
CA VAL A 76 -8.39 -4.30 -3.74
C VAL A 76 -7.72 -5.58 -4.23
N LYS A 77 -7.87 -5.91 -5.51
CA LYS A 77 -7.26 -7.10 -6.09
C LYS A 77 -5.74 -7.04 -6.03
N GLN A 78 -5.14 -5.91 -6.39
CA GLN A 78 -3.68 -5.76 -6.33
C GLN A 78 -3.16 -5.96 -4.91
N LEU A 79 -3.82 -5.35 -3.91
CA LEU A 79 -3.43 -5.50 -2.51
C LEU A 79 -3.54 -6.96 -2.05
N ARG A 80 -4.60 -7.66 -2.44
CA ARG A 80 -4.76 -9.08 -2.12
C ARG A 80 -3.71 -9.96 -2.79
N ASP A 81 -3.39 -9.68 -4.04
CA ASP A 81 -2.37 -10.43 -4.78
C ASP A 81 -0.99 -10.24 -4.17
N MET A 82 -0.65 -9.02 -3.73
CA MET A 82 0.57 -8.75 -2.99
C MET A 82 0.62 -9.52 -1.68
N GLY A 83 -0.48 -9.55 -0.94
CA GLY A 83 -0.59 -10.32 0.30
C GLY A 83 -0.36 -11.81 0.09
N ARG A 84 -0.99 -12.41 -0.94
CA ARG A 84 -0.79 -13.82 -1.27
C ARG A 84 0.65 -14.14 -1.61
N LYS A 85 1.33 -13.24 -2.30
CA LYS A 85 2.74 -13.41 -2.63
C LYS A 85 3.59 -13.51 -1.37
N PHE A 86 3.40 -12.63 -0.42
CA PHE A 86 4.11 -12.65 0.85
C PHE A 86 3.82 -13.92 1.66
N PHE A 87 2.59 -14.38 1.69
CA PHE A 87 2.23 -15.64 2.35
C PHE A 87 2.94 -16.83 1.70
N ARG A 88 3.00 -16.89 0.39
CA ARG A 88 3.71 -17.93 -0.34
C ARG A 88 5.20 -17.93 -0.03
N ASP A 89 5.82 -16.76 -0.02
CA ASP A 89 7.24 -16.62 0.28
C ASP A 89 7.52 -17.11 1.71
N ALA A 90 6.67 -16.79 2.67
CA ALA A 90 6.78 -17.28 4.04
C ALA A 90 6.72 -18.81 4.10
N GLU A 91 5.78 -19.43 3.38
CA GLU A 91 5.65 -20.88 3.31
C GLU A 91 6.92 -21.53 2.73
N TYR A 92 7.49 -20.96 1.68
CA TYR A 92 8.72 -21.48 1.09
C TYR A 92 9.90 -21.40 2.05
N VAL A 93 10.03 -20.31 2.78
CA VAL A 93 11.09 -20.14 3.78
C VAL A 93 10.90 -21.13 4.93
N GLU A 94 9.69 -21.27 5.44
CA GLU A 94 9.40 -22.26 6.51
C GLU A 94 9.75 -23.67 6.08
N LYS A 95 9.37 -24.06 4.86
CA LYS A 95 9.67 -25.37 4.31
C LYS A 95 11.18 -25.59 4.21
N GLY A 96 11.92 -24.59 3.71
CA GLY A 96 13.38 -24.66 3.63
C GLY A 96 14.02 -24.84 5.01
N LEU A 97 13.53 -24.11 6.02
CA LEU A 97 14.03 -24.23 7.38
C LEU A 97 13.76 -25.62 7.96
N LEU A 98 12.60 -26.21 7.71
CA LEU A 98 12.27 -27.55 8.14
C LEU A 98 13.17 -28.60 7.47
N GLU A 99 13.45 -28.47 6.19
CA GLU A 99 14.36 -29.36 5.46
C GLU A 99 15.77 -29.30 6.04
N LEU A 100 16.27 -28.09 6.35
CA LEU A 100 17.57 -27.93 6.99
C LEU A 100 17.62 -28.60 8.37
N ALA A 101 16.58 -28.38 9.17
CA ALA A 101 16.49 -28.97 10.52
C ALA A 101 16.40 -30.50 10.48
N GLY A 102 15.84 -31.07 9.42
CA GLY A 102 15.69 -32.50 9.23
C GLY A 102 16.93 -33.19 8.65
N ASP A 103 17.97 -32.44 8.21
CA ASP A 103 19.17 -32.98 7.63
C ASP A 103 20.33 -32.94 8.63
N PRO A 104 20.71 -34.08 9.24
CA PRO A 104 21.77 -34.12 10.26
C PRO A 104 23.13 -33.74 9.72
N LYS A 105 23.34 -33.73 8.41
CA LYS A 105 24.62 -33.35 7.79
C LYS A 105 24.82 -31.84 7.74
N MET A 106 23.75 -31.10 7.92
CA MET A 106 23.76 -29.62 7.90
C MET A 106 24.13 -29.01 9.25
N PHE A 107 24.21 -29.84 10.28
CA PHE A 107 24.49 -29.41 11.67
C PHE A 107 25.66 -30.15 12.31
#